data_5b0ba259828bfbeb7a2faf24e1578feb
#
_entry.id   5b0ba259828bfbeb7a2faf24e1578feb
#
_cell.length_a   1.000
_cell.length_b   1.000
_cell.length_c   1.000
_cell.angle_alpha   90.00
_cell.angle_beta   90.00
_cell.angle_gamma   90.00
#
_symmetry.space_group_name_H-M   'P 1'
#
loop_
_entity.id
_entity.type
_entity.pdbx_description
1 polymer ?
#
loop_
_entity_poly.entity_id
_entity_poly.type
_entity_poly.pdbx_seq_one_letter_code
_entity_poly.pdbx_strand_id
1 'polypeptide(L)'
;SECLPLAITALLPIALFPLLGVASTKDAAAPFANEVVFLYLGGFLRAAALERWHAHHRIALAVISAVGTSSRRLVFGVMLATAFLSMWISNTATAAMMYPIAIAIGTLFGTGKAAHSQKVALLLGVAFAASIGGMATLIGTPPNLILAGAARELIGVNLDFFSFLKYGLPAALILLPACWALLVFVFHREKLE
;
A
#
# COMPACT_ATOMS: atom_id res chain seq x y z
N SER A 1 -22.75 -8.84 -9.46
CA SER A 1 -22.46 -9.70 -10.62
C SER A 1 -21.27 -9.10 -11.37
N GLU A 2 -20.22 -9.85 -11.61
CA GLU A 2 -19.01 -9.42 -12.33
C GLU A 2 -19.19 -9.58 -13.85
N CYS A 3 -20.34 -9.15 -14.39
CA CYS A 3 -20.63 -9.28 -15.82
C CYS A 3 -19.76 -8.39 -16.71
N LEU A 4 -19.20 -7.31 -16.14
CA LEU A 4 -18.32 -6.38 -16.82
C LEU A 4 -17.07 -6.12 -15.99
N PRO A 5 -15.89 -5.90 -16.59
CA PRO A 5 -14.70 -5.44 -15.89
C PRO A 5 -14.98 -4.15 -15.12
N LEU A 6 -14.41 -4.03 -13.91
CA LEU A 6 -14.59 -2.89 -13.01
C LEU A 6 -14.32 -1.53 -13.68
N ALA A 7 -13.30 -1.46 -14.54
CA ALA A 7 -12.96 -0.24 -15.28
C ALA A 7 -14.09 0.20 -16.22
N ILE A 8 -14.74 -0.75 -16.92
CA ILE A 8 -15.88 -0.45 -17.81
C ILE A 8 -17.08 -0.02 -16.98
N THR A 9 -17.37 -0.75 -15.90
CA THR A 9 -18.48 -0.42 -14.99
C THR A 9 -18.33 0.98 -14.41
N ALA A 10 -17.11 1.38 -14.03
CA ALA A 10 -16.83 2.72 -13.51
C ALA A 10 -17.05 3.84 -14.54
N LEU A 11 -16.96 3.58 -15.83
CA LEU A 11 -17.19 4.56 -16.90
C LEU A 11 -18.65 4.65 -17.34
N LEU A 12 -19.49 3.67 -16.99
CA LEU A 12 -20.91 3.66 -17.39
C LEU A 12 -21.68 4.93 -16.98
N PRO A 13 -21.48 5.56 -15.83
CA PRO A 13 -22.19 6.77 -15.44
C PRO A 13 -22.02 7.92 -16.44
N ILE A 14 -20.85 8.05 -17.09
CA ILE A 14 -20.58 9.11 -18.07
C ILE A 14 -21.56 9.01 -19.27
N ALA A 15 -21.87 7.79 -19.68
CA ALA A 15 -22.78 7.56 -20.81
C ALA A 15 -24.25 7.47 -20.36
N LEU A 16 -24.53 6.75 -19.28
CA LEU A 16 -25.89 6.43 -18.86
C LEU A 16 -26.62 7.61 -18.21
N PHE A 17 -25.95 8.44 -17.41
CA PHE A 17 -26.61 9.56 -16.73
C PHE A 17 -27.18 10.60 -17.71
N PRO A 18 -26.43 11.03 -18.76
CA PRO A 18 -27.01 11.90 -19.77
C PRO A 18 -28.13 11.24 -20.57
N LEU A 19 -27.97 9.96 -20.97
CA LEU A 19 -28.97 9.23 -21.75
C LEU A 19 -30.30 9.04 -20.99
N LEU A 20 -30.21 8.86 -19.67
CA LEU A 20 -31.38 8.69 -18.78
C LEU A 20 -31.94 10.03 -18.26
N GLY A 21 -31.32 11.16 -18.65
CA GLY A 21 -31.76 12.47 -18.17
C GLY A 21 -31.48 12.76 -16.70
N VAL A 22 -30.59 11.97 -16.05
CA VAL A 22 -30.24 12.11 -14.62
C VAL A 22 -29.32 13.30 -14.39
N ALA A 23 -28.38 13.54 -15.29
CA ALA A 23 -27.40 14.63 -15.20
C ALA A 23 -27.01 15.11 -16.60
N SER A 24 -26.50 16.36 -16.72
CA SER A 24 -25.92 16.82 -17.97
C SER A 24 -24.64 16.07 -18.30
N THR A 25 -24.24 16.02 -19.57
CA THR A 25 -22.98 15.39 -20.00
C THR A 25 -21.78 16.02 -19.26
N LYS A 26 -21.84 17.35 -19.03
CA LYS A 26 -20.80 18.08 -18.31
C LYS A 26 -20.69 17.63 -16.84
N ASP A 27 -21.83 17.52 -16.17
CA ASP A 27 -21.87 17.15 -14.76
C ASP A 27 -21.48 15.66 -14.55
N ALA A 28 -21.90 14.79 -15.49
CA ALA A 28 -21.52 13.38 -15.47
C ALA A 28 -20.02 13.15 -15.73
N ALA A 29 -19.39 13.99 -16.56
CA ALA A 29 -17.97 13.87 -16.91
C ALA A 29 -17.02 14.61 -15.91
N ALA A 30 -17.50 15.65 -15.24
CA ALA A 30 -16.67 16.48 -14.35
C ALA A 30 -15.89 15.70 -13.27
N PRO A 31 -16.46 14.70 -12.56
CA PRO A 31 -15.73 13.91 -11.57
C PRO A 31 -14.53 13.14 -12.17
N PHE A 32 -14.60 12.74 -13.44
CA PHE A 32 -13.53 11.99 -14.11
C PHE A 32 -12.37 12.88 -14.59
N ALA A 33 -12.58 14.20 -14.67
CA ALA A 33 -11.57 15.20 -15.02
C ALA A 33 -11.06 15.98 -13.79
N ASN A 34 -11.24 15.45 -12.58
CA ASN A 34 -10.78 16.06 -11.35
C ASN A 34 -9.25 15.96 -11.23
N GLU A 35 -8.61 16.97 -10.63
CA GLU A 35 -7.15 17.01 -10.36
C GLU A 35 -6.63 15.78 -9.61
N VAL A 36 -7.47 15.22 -8.73
CA VAL A 36 -7.19 13.99 -7.97
C VAL A 36 -7.01 12.78 -8.88
N VAL A 37 -7.82 12.66 -9.93
CA VAL A 37 -7.72 11.56 -10.93
C VAL A 37 -6.38 11.63 -11.66
N PHE A 38 -5.96 12.83 -12.06
CA PHE A 38 -4.66 13.05 -12.73
C PHE A 38 -3.48 12.80 -11.78
N LEU A 39 -3.60 13.14 -10.50
CA LEU A 39 -2.58 12.82 -9.49
C LEU A 39 -2.41 11.29 -9.37
N TYR A 40 -3.52 10.55 -9.36
CA TYR A 40 -3.49 9.08 -9.39
C TYR A 40 -2.84 8.52 -10.65
N LEU A 41 -3.24 9.05 -11.81
CA LEU A 41 -2.66 8.61 -13.09
C LEU A 41 -1.12 8.77 -13.06
N GLY A 42 -0.63 9.92 -12.58
CA GLY A 42 0.80 10.14 -12.39
C GLY A 42 1.44 9.17 -11.39
N GLY A 43 0.74 8.84 -10.31
CA GLY A 43 1.14 7.83 -9.33
C GLY A 43 1.24 6.44 -9.96
N PHE A 44 0.26 6.01 -10.72
CA PHE A 44 0.27 4.71 -11.41
C PHE A 44 1.36 4.59 -12.48
N LEU A 45 1.61 5.66 -13.26
CA LEU A 45 2.71 5.68 -14.22
C LEU A 45 4.07 5.50 -13.54
N ARG A 46 4.28 6.15 -12.39
CA ARG A 46 5.49 5.94 -11.57
C ARG A 46 5.58 4.53 -11.02
N ALA A 47 4.47 3.99 -10.52
CA ALA A 47 4.41 2.62 -10.01
C ALA A 47 4.77 1.61 -11.11
N ALA A 48 4.20 1.74 -12.30
CA ALA A 48 4.50 0.90 -13.46
C ALA A 48 5.98 1.01 -13.88
N ALA A 49 6.58 2.20 -13.81
CA ALA A 49 8.00 2.37 -14.06
C ALA A 49 8.86 1.65 -13.03
N LEU A 50 8.56 1.78 -11.72
CA LEU A 50 9.27 1.08 -10.65
C LEU A 50 9.17 -0.45 -10.80
N GLU A 51 8.02 -0.95 -11.22
CA GLU A 51 7.79 -2.37 -11.49
C GLU A 51 8.61 -2.85 -12.68
N ARG A 52 8.54 -2.15 -13.81
CA ARG A 52 9.26 -2.49 -15.04
C ARG A 52 10.77 -2.56 -14.86
N TRP A 53 11.34 -1.68 -14.04
CA TRP A 53 12.79 -1.64 -13.76
C TRP A 53 13.20 -2.49 -12.55
N HIS A 54 12.29 -3.27 -11.99
CA HIS A 54 12.52 -4.09 -10.79
C HIS A 54 13.17 -3.31 -9.63
N ALA A 55 12.89 -2.01 -9.55
CA ALA A 55 13.46 -1.13 -8.52
C ALA A 55 13.07 -1.58 -7.10
N HIS A 56 11.86 -2.16 -6.95
CA HIS A 56 11.37 -2.74 -5.70
C HIS A 56 12.28 -3.85 -5.17
N HIS A 57 12.83 -4.72 -6.03
CA HIS A 57 13.80 -5.74 -5.60
C HIS A 57 15.08 -5.13 -5.03
N ARG A 58 15.60 -4.10 -5.69
CA ARG A 58 16.83 -3.42 -5.24
C ARG A 58 16.63 -2.70 -3.91
N ILE A 59 15.49 -2.03 -3.74
CA ILE A 59 15.12 -1.35 -2.49
C ILE A 59 14.95 -2.37 -1.37
N ALA A 60 14.20 -3.46 -1.60
CA ALA A 60 13.99 -4.51 -0.62
C ALA A 60 15.31 -5.14 -0.16
N LEU A 61 16.20 -5.50 -1.10
CA LEU A 61 17.51 -6.06 -0.77
C LEU A 61 18.40 -5.09 -0.02
N ALA A 62 18.42 -3.81 -0.40
CA ALA A 62 19.18 -2.78 0.30
C ALA A 62 18.73 -2.62 1.76
N VAL A 63 17.43 -2.57 2.00
CA VAL A 63 16.87 -2.46 3.37
C VAL A 63 17.17 -3.72 4.17
N ILE A 64 16.97 -4.91 3.59
CA ILE A 64 17.22 -6.19 4.25
C ILE A 64 18.70 -6.33 4.63
N SER A 65 19.62 -5.96 3.73
CA SER A 65 21.07 -6.01 4.01
C SER A 65 21.49 -5.05 5.12
N ALA A 66 20.83 -3.91 5.25
CA ALA A 66 21.10 -2.92 6.30
C ALA A 66 20.59 -3.35 7.69
N VAL A 67 19.49 -4.10 7.74
CA VAL A 67 18.83 -4.47 9.01
C VAL A 67 19.50 -5.69 9.66
N GLY A 68 20.21 -6.54 8.89
CA GLY A 68 20.94 -7.72 9.39
C GLY A 68 20.12 -9.02 9.31
N THR A 69 20.77 -10.14 9.68
CA THR A 69 20.32 -11.50 9.36
C THR A 69 19.50 -12.21 10.44
N SER A 70 19.29 -11.62 11.62
CA SER A 70 18.45 -12.29 12.63
C SER A 70 16.98 -12.33 12.18
N SER A 71 16.27 -13.43 12.45
CA SER A 71 14.88 -13.65 12.00
C SER A 71 13.96 -12.48 12.32
N ARG A 72 14.03 -11.91 13.52
CA ARG A 72 13.21 -10.77 13.95
C ARG A 72 13.53 -9.50 13.19
N ARG A 73 14.84 -9.26 12.91
CA ARG A 73 15.28 -8.11 12.12
C ARG A 73 14.91 -8.27 10.66
N LEU A 74 14.97 -9.48 10.12
CA LEU A 74 14.52 -9.78 8.75
C LEU A 74 13.02 -9.47 8.57
N VAL A 75 12.18 -9.86 9.53
CA VAL A 75 10.75 -9.49 9.50
C VAL A 75 10.60 -7.97 9.50
N PHE A 76 11.31 -7.25 10.36
CA PHE A 76 11.26 -5.78 10.40
C PHE A 76 11.75 -5.14 9.10
N GLY A 77 12.87 -5.63 8.55
CA GLY A 77 13.44 -5.13 7.30
C GLY A 77 12.48 -5.29 6.11
N VAL A 78 11.85 -6.48 6.00
CA VAL A 78 10.84 -6.71 4.96
C VAL A 78 9.62 -5.81 5.16
N MET A 79 9.14 -5.64 6.39
CA MET A 79 8.05 -4.73 6.70
C MET A 79 8.40 -3.28 6.36
N LEU A 80 9.62 -2.84 6.69
CA LEU A 80 10.09 -1.49 6.39
C LEU A 80 10.17 -1.24 4.88
N ALA A 81 10.76 -2.18 4.13
CA ALA A 81 10.83 -2.10 2.68
C ALA A 81 9.43 -2.08 2.04
N THR A 82 8.53 -2.95 2.53
CA THR A 82 7.15 -3.01 2.07
C THR A 82 6.40 -1.70 2.34
N ALA A 83 6.49 -1.18 3.55
CA ALA A 83 5.85 0.10 3.91
C ALA A 83 6.39 1.25 3.05
N PHE A 84 7.71 1.33 2.87
CA PHE A 84 8.32 2.36 2.03
C PHE A 84 7.83 2.30 0.57
N LEU A 85 7.77 1.12 -0.02
CA LEU A 85 7.25 0.93 -1.39
C LEU A 85 5.77 1.28 -1.48
N SER A 86 4.97 0.89 -0.47
CA SER A 86 3.53 1.14 -0.44
C SER A 86 3.16 2.62 -0.26
N MET A 87 4.10 3.46 0.16
CA MET A 87 3.91 4.92 0.13
C MET A 87 3.72 5.48 -1.29
N TRP A 88 4.19 4.75 -2.31
CA TRP A 88 4.28 5.22 -3.70
C TRP A 88 3.50 4.36 -4.68
N ILE A 89 3.17 3.13 -4.29
CA ILE A 89 2.52 2.11 -5.10
C ILE A 89 1.33 1.59 -4.30
N SER A 90 0.26 1.13 -4.97
CA SER A 90 -0.91 0.60 -4.26
C SER A 90 -0.54 -0.57 -3.32
N ASN A 91 -1.26 -0.68 -2.20
CA ASN A 91 -1.02 -1.72 -1.20
C ASN A 91 -1.04 -3.13 -1.80
N THR A 92 -2.01 -3.40 -2.67
CA THR A 92 -2.16 -4.70 -3.33
C THR A 92 -0.98 -5.03 -4.23
N ALA A 93 -0.55 -4.07 -5.07
CA ALA A 93 0.60 -4.27 -5.95
C ALA A 93 1.88 -4.45 -5.13
N THR A 94 2.07 -3.64 -4.08
CA THR A 94 3.22 -3.78 -3.18
C THR A 94 3.24 -5.14 -2.48
N ALA A 95 2.11 -5.58 -1.94
CA ALA A 95 2.01 -6.88 -1.28
C ALA A 95 2.30 -8.02 -2.27
N ALA A 96 1.76 -7.97 -3.49
CA ALA A 96 2.00 -8.97 -4.54
C ALA A 96 3.48 -9.04 -4.94
N MET A 97 4.16 -7.89 -5.07
CA MET A 97 5.58 -7.82 -5.41
C MET A 97 6.48 -8.31 -4.25
N MET A 98 6.11 -8.02 -3.01
CA MET A 98 6.90 -8.40 -1.84
C MET A 98 6.65 -9.86 -1.41
N TYR A 99 5.54 -10.46 -1.80
CA TYR A 99 5.18 -11.85 -1.46
C TYR A 99 6.27 -12.86 -1.88
N PRO A 100 6.73 -12.92 -3.14
CA PRO A 100 7.78 -13.87 -3.53
C PRO A 100 9.11 -13.61 -2.80
N ILE A 101 9.44 -12.35 -2.48
CA ILE A 101 10.63 -12.01 -1.70
C ILE A 101 10.48 -12.54 -0.27
N ALA A 102 9.32 -12.35 0.34
CA ALA A 102 9.04 -12.87 1.67
C ALA A 102 9.08 -14.41 1.72
N ILE A 103 8.56 -15.09 0.71
CA ILE A 103 8.67 -16.56 0.60
C ILE A 103 10.14 -17.00 0.52
N ALA A 104 10.95 -16.36 -0.34
CA ALA A 104 12.37 -16.68 -0.47
C ALA A 104 13.13 -16.48 0.85
N ILE A 105 12.87 -15.38 1.56
CA ILE A 105 13.46 -15.12 2.90
C ILE A 105 12.95 -16.15 3.92
N GLY A 106 11.67 -16.50 3.85
CA GLY A 106 11.07 -17.49 4.71
C GLY A 106 11.74 -18.86 4.65
N THR A 107 12.35 -19.24 3.51
CA THR A 107 13.12 -20.50 3.41
C THR A 107 14.35 -20.51 4.31
N LEU A 108 14.92 -19.36 4.62
CA LEU A 108 16.10 -19.21 5.49
C LEU A 108 15.79 -19.54 6.95
N PHE A 109 14.53 -19.52 7.37
CA PHE A 109 14.14 -19.85 8.75
C PHE A 109 14.16 -21.36 9.04
N GLY A 110 14.42 -22.20 8.02
CA GLY A 110 14.48 -23.66 8.18
C GLY A 110 13.11 -24.34 8.25
N THR A 111 13.04 -25.41 9.03
CA THR A 111 11.86 -26.28 9.19
C THR A 111 11.44 -26.38 10.64
N GLY A 112 10.18 -26.78 10.90
CA GLY A 112 9.64 -26.94 12.25
C GLY A 112 8.63 -25.85 12.63
N LYS A 113 8.04 -25.97 13.83
CA LYS A 113 6.98 -25.06 14.29
C LYS A 113 7.43 -23.62 14.43
N ALA A 114 8.62 -23.39 14.99
CA ALA A 114 9.19 -22.05 15.14
C ALA A 114 9.44 -21.38 13.77
N ALA A 115 9.99 -22.12 12.83
CA ALA A 115 10.20 -21.63 11.45
C ALA A 115 8.88 -21.32 10.74
N HIS A 116 7.87 -22.16 10.92
CA HIS A 116 6.52 -21.92 10.38
C HIS A 116 5.92 -20.64 10.96
N SER A 117 5.98 -20.46 12.27
CA SER A 117 5.50 -19.25 12.96
C SER A 117 6.18 -17.99 12.43
N GLN A 118 7.48 -18.01 12.20
CA GLN A 118 8.25 -16.90 11.64
C GLN A 118 7.87 -16.59 10.18
N LYS A 119 7.60 -17.61 9.36
CA LYS A 119 7.10 -17.44 7.99
C LYS A 119 5.75 -16.77 7.99
N VAL A 120 4.84 -17.18 8.87
CA VAL A 120 3.52 -16.54 9.02
C VAL A 120 3.67 -15.08 9.46
N ALA A 121 4.53 -14.79 10.45
CA ALA A 121 4.81 -13.42 10.88
C ALA A 121 5.35 -12.56 9.74
N LEU A 122 6.21 -13.12 8.89
CA LEU A 122 6.78 -12.43 7.73
C LEU A 122 5.70 -12.08 6.69
N LEU A 123 4.84 -13.03 6.35
CA LEU A 123 3.76 -12.83 5.38
C LEU A 123 2.69 -11.85 5.88
N LEU A 124 2.27 -11.99 7.13
CA LEU A 124 1.37 -11.03 7.78
C LEU A 124 2.02 -9.66 7.88
N GLY A 125 3.32 -9.62 8.17
CA GLY A 125 4.12 -8.40 8.19
C GLY A 125 4.09 -7.66 6.85
N VAL A 126 4.20 -8.35 5.72
CA VAL A 126 4.04 -7.75 4.38
C VAL A 126 2.66 -7.14 4.21
N ALA A 127 1.60 -7.87 4.54
CA ALA A 127 0.23 -7.41 4.37
C ALA A 127 -0.08 -6.16 5.21
N PHE A 128 0.28 -6.18 6.50
CA PHE A 128 0.08 -5.03 7.39
C PHE A 128 0.99 -3.86 7.03
N ALA A 129 2.26 -4.12 6.68
CA ALA A 129 3.19 -3.06 6.30
C ALA A 129 2.77 -2.36 4.99
N ALA A 130 2.20 -3.10 4.02
CA ALA A 130 1.64 -2.49 2.82
C ALA A 130 0.48 -1.53 3.17
N SER A 131 -0.42 -1.93 4.06
CA SER A 131 -1.53 -1.08 4.50
C SER A 131 -1.04 0.15 5.30
N ILE A 132 -0.10 -0.05 6.24
CA ILE A 132 0.47 1.03 7.06
C ILE A 132 1.25 2.01 6.18
N GLY A 133 2.07 1.53 5.24
CA GLY A 133 2.81 2.37 4.30
C GLY A 133 1.89 3.18 3.40
N GLY A 134 0.81 2.55 2.90
CA GLY A 134 -0.20 3.22 2.07
C GLY A 134 -0.90 4.39 2.75
N MET A 135 -1.03 4.36 4.09
CA MET A 135 -1.58 5.49 4.86
C MET A 135 -0.61 6.67 5.01
N ALA A 136 0.67 6.49 4.76
CA ALA A 136 1.67 7.51 5.01
C ALA A 136 1.61 8.69 4.02
N THR A 137 1.17 8.47 2.78
CA THR A 137 1.09 9.49 1.75
C THR A 137 -0.28 9.58 1.12
N LEU A 138 -0.58 10.75 0.55
CA LEU A 138 -1.86 10.98 -0.12
C LEU A 138 -2.12 10.02 -1.28
N ILE A 139 -1.07 9.60 -2.00
CA ILE A 139 -1.15 8.75 -3.20
C ILE A 139 -0.95 7.25 -2.90
N GLY A 140 -0.61 6.88 -1.66
CA GLY A 140 -0.33 5.48 -1.31
C GLY A 140 -1.55 4.56 -1.40
N THR A 141 -2.74 5.08 -1.11
CA THR A 141 -3.98 4.28 -1.21
C THR A 141 -5.17 5.15 -1.58
N PRO A 142 -6.14 4.63 -2.39
CA PRO A 142 -7.32 5.36 -2.84
C PRO A 142 -8.14 6.07 -1.76
N PRO A 143 -8.41 5.46 -0.59
CA PRO A 143 -9.17 6.11 0.47
C PRO A 143 -8.61 7.45 0.94
N ASN A 144 -7.28 7.66 0.88
CA ASN A 144 -6.65 8.91 1.32
C ASN A 144 -7.10 10.09 0.44
N LEU A 145 -7.25 9.87 -0.87
CA LEU A 145 -7.70 10.91 -1.78
C LEU A 145 -9.20 11.14 -1.70
N ILE A 146 -9.98 10.10 -1.43
CA ILE A 146 -11.41 10.25 -1.13
C ILE A 146 -11.56 11.12 0.11
N LEU A 147 -10.76 10.87 1.16
CA LEU A 147 -10.74 11.69 2.36
C LEU A 147 -10.37 13.14 2.04
N ALA A 148 -9.35 13.39 1.23
CA ALA A 148 -8.93 14.73 0.86
C ALA A 148 -10.00 15.47 0.05
N GLY A 149 -10.67 14.78 -0.89
CA GLY A 149 -11.80 15.32 -1.63
C GLY A 149 -12.97 15.67 -0.72
N ALA A 150 -13.38 14.77 0.16
CA ALA A 150 -14.45 14.98 1.12
C ALA A 150 -14.12 16.12 2.12
N ALA A 151 -12.88 16.22 2.58
CA ALA A 151 -12.45 17.31 3.46
C ALA A 151 -12.56 18.68 2.77
N ARG A 152 -12.21 18.75 1.49
CA ARG A 152 -12.37 19.98 0.70
C ARG A 152 -13.83 20.38 0.50
N GLU A 153 -14.68 19.40 0.16
CA GLU A 153 -16.10 19.66 -0.15
C GLU A 153 -16.94 19.93 1.10
N LEU A 154 -16.72 19.18 2.19
CA LEU A 154 -17.57 19.22 3.38
C LEU A 154 -17.13 20.26 4.40
N ILE A 155 -15.83 20.49 4.56
CA ILE A 155 -15.29 21.35 5.61
C ILE A 155 -14.34 22.42 5.07
N GLY A 156 -14.16 22.56 3.76
CA GLY A 156 -13.32 23.57 3.12
C GLY A 156 -11.82 23.41 3.37
N VAL A 157 -11.38 22.25 3.89
CA VAL A 157 -9.95 21.99 4.19
C VAL A 157 -9.28 21.36 2.97
N ASN A 158 -8.26 22.04 2.44
CA ASN A 158 -7.47 21.52 1.33
C ASN A 158 -6.28 20.69 1.87
N LEU A 159 -6.37 19.38 1.73
CA LEU A 159 -5.30 18.43 2.09
C LEU A 159 -4.43 18.16 0.87
N ASP A 160 -3.38 18.96 0.69
CA ASP A 160 -2.35 18.70 -0.31
C ASP A 160 -1.41 17.53 0.12
N PHE A 161 -0.52 17.12 -0.77
CA PHE A 161 0.41 16.02 -0.52
C PHE A 161 1.27 16.22 0.73
N PHE A 162 1.81 17.42 0.93
CA PHE A 162 2.70 17.70 2.06
C PHE A 162 1.93 17.87 3.38
N SER A 163 0.75 18.46 3.32
CA SER A 163 -0.15 18.57 4.48
C SER A 163 -0.58 17.19 4.96
N PHE A 164 -0.92 16.27 4.05
CA PHE A 164 -1.26 14.90 4.40
C PHE A 164 -0.05 14.14 4.97
N LEU A 165 1.13 14.30 4.38
CA LEU A 165 2.36 13.65 4.81
C LEU A 165 2.74 13.99 6.26
N LYS A 166 2.46 15.20 6.72
CA LYS A 166 2.73 15.64 8.10
C LYS A 166 2.02 14.78 9.15
N TYR A 167 0.86 14.22 8.82
CA TYR A 167 0.07 13.37 9.71
C TYR A 167 0.24 11.89 9.39
N GLY A 168 0.24 11.53 8.13
CA GLY A 168 0.31 10.15 7.67
C GLY A 168 1.67 9.50 7.97
N LEU A 169 2.76 10.21 7.71
CA LEU A 169 4.10 9.66 7.94
C LEU A 169 4.41 9.40 9.42
N PRO A 170 4.17 10.32 10.37
CA PRO A 170 4.35 10.01 11.79
C PRO A 170 3.47 8.86 12.28
N ALA A 171 2.22 8.78 11.82
CA ALA A 171 1.34 7.67 12.14
C ALA A 171 1.92 6.34 11.65
N ALA A 172 2.39 6.26 10.41
CA ALA A 172 3.02 5.06 9.87
C ALA A 172 4.31 4.69 10.62
N LEU A 173 5.15 5.68 10.99
CA LEU A 173 6.37 5.47 11.76
C LEU A 173 6.12 4.91 13.17
N ILE A 174 4.97 5.19 13.76
CA ILE A 174 4.57 4.63 15.07
C ILE A 174 3.92 3.25 14.87
N LEU A 175 3.02 3.13 13.91
CA LEU A 175 2.24 1.90 13.71
C LEU A 175 3.09 0.74 13.18
N LEU A 176 4.10 1.02 12.34
CA LEU A 176 4.92 -0.03 11.75
C LEU A 176 5.76 -0.79 12.81
N PRO A 177 6.53 -0.12 13.70
CA PRO A 177 7.23 -0.80 14.79
C PRO A 177 6.27 -1.46 15.78
N ALA A 178 5.12 -0.84 16.09
CA ALA A 178 4.12 -1.41 16.97
C ALA A 178 3.55 -2.71 16.39
N CYS A 179 3.19 -2.72 15.10
CA CYS A 179 2.72 -3.91 14.41
C CYS A 179 3.79 -5.01 14.37
N TRP A 180 5.04 -4.65 14.05
CA TRP A 180 6.16 -5.59 14.10
C TRP A 180 6.34 -6.18 15.50
N ALA A 181 6.31 -5.36 16.54
CA ALA A 181 6.44 -5.83 17.91
C ALA A 181 5.31 -6.81 18.29
N LEU A 182 4.07 -6.51 17.92
CA LEU A 182 2.94 -7.41 18.14
C LEU A 182 3.14 -8.74 17.39
N LEU A 183 3.52 -8.71 16.13
CA LEU A 183 3.73 -9.93 15.34
C LEU A 183 4.84 -10.79 15.91
N VAL A 184 5.97 -10.20 16.32
CA VAL A 184 7.16 -10.94 16.71
C VAL A 184 7.15 -11.34 18.19
N PHE A 185 6.61 -10.50 19.08
CA PHE A 185 6.71 -10.74 20.53
C PHE A 185 5.42 -11.26 21.16
N VAL A 186 4.26 -10.99 20.56
CA VAL A 186 2.96 -11.41 21.10
C VAL A 186 2.45 -12.65 20.39
N PHE A 187 2.33 -12.58 19.05
CA PHE A 187 1.71 -13.67 18.28
C PHE A 187 2.69 -14.80 17.91
N HIS A 188 3.99 -14.49 17.73
CA HIS A 188 4.99 -15.46 17.30
C HIS A 188 6.16 -15.53 18.30
N ARG A 189 5.87 -15.95 19.52
CA ARG A 189 6.80 -16.01 20.66
C ARG A 189 7.86 -17.11 20.57
N GLU A 190 7.70 -18.08 19.68
CA GLU A 190 8.61 -19.22 19.60
C GLU A 190 10.01 -18.76 19.17
N LYS A 191 11.01 -19.07 19.97
CA LYS A 191 12.42 -18.82 19.67
C LYS A 191 12.89 -19.82 18.62
N LEU A 192 13.57 -19.34 17.57
CA LEU A 192 14.46 -20.18 16.79
C LEU A 192 15.69 -20.44 17.66
N GLU A 193 15.94 -21.69 18.00
CA GLU A 193 17.20 -22.15 18.56
C GLU A 193 18.31 -22.05 17.52
#